data_b56723501f5bef74c1d0b8a72f6a01d9
#
_entry.id   b56723501f5bef74c1d0b8a72f6a01d9
#
_cell.length_a   1.000
_cell.length_b   1.000
_cell.length_c   1.000
_cell.angle_alpha   90.00
_cell.angle_beta   90.00
_cell.angle_gamma   90.00
#
_symmetry.space_group_name_H-M   'P 1'
#
loop_
_entity.id
_entity.type
_entity.pdbx_description
1 polymer ?
#
loop_
_entity_poly.entity_id
_entity_poly.type
_entity_poly.pdbx_seq_one_letter_code
_entity_poly.pdbx_strand_id
1 'polypeptide(L)'
;MRPYVSPVYNVMAIPVEKIKANDYNPNRVAPPEMKLLELSIWEDGYTQPIVCYYDHENDEYIVVDGFHRYSVMKTSKRIYTRERGMLPVVVIDKDLGERMASTIRHNRARGSHS
;
A
#
# COMPACT_ATOMS: atom_id res chain seq x y z
N MET A 1 -3.42 30.46 6.68
CA MET A 1 -3.76 29.03 6.77
C MET A 1 -3.19 28.30 5.57
N ARG A 2 -2.52 27.20 5.83
CA ARG A 2 -1.93 26.45 4.75
C ARG A 2 -2.99 25.57 4.07
N PRO A 3 -3.10 25.59 2.75
CA PRO A 3 -4.08 24.74 2.09
C PRO A 3 -3.74 23.26 2.28
N TYR A 4 -4.79 22.46 2.36
CA TYR A 4 -4.64 21.02 2.43
C TYR A 4 -4.21 20.46 1.07
N VAL A 5 -3.28 19.53 1.08
CA VAL A 5 -2.81 18.85 -0.12
C VAL A 5 -3.01 17.35 0.07
N SER A 6 -3.75 16.74 -0.85
CA SER A 6 -4.00 15.31 -0.79
C SER A 6 -2.70 14.52 -0.94
N PRO A 7 -2.54 13.45 -0.16
CA PRO A 7 -1.31 12.64 -0.23
C PRO A 7 -0.99 12.11 -1.62
N VAL A 8 -2.00 11.90 -2.46
CA VAL A 8 -1.79 11.36 -3.80
C VAL A 8 -0.90 12.25 -4.67
N TYR A 9 -0.78 13.53 -4.32
CA TYR A 9 0.09 14.45 -5.07
C TYR A 9 1.53 14.40 -4.62
N ASN A 10 1.84 13.58 -3.61
CA ASN A 10 3.21 13.41 -3.14
C ASN A 10 3.52 11.92 -3.02
N VAL A 11 3.69 11.29 -4.18
CA VAL A 11 4.02 9.86 -4.24
C VAL A 11 5.52 9.70 -4.13
N MET A 12 5.95 8.83 -3.20
CA MET A 12 7.37 8.56 -2.98
C MET A 12 7.69 7.13 -3.35
N ALA A 13 8.90 6.91 -3.86
CA ALA A 13 9.41 5.57 -4.12
C ALA A 13 10.09 5.07 -2.84
N ILE A 14 9.54 4.01 -2.24
CA ILE A 14 10.03 3.47 -0.97
C ILE A 14 10.43 2.02 -1.18
N PRO A 15 11.64 1.61 -0.71
CA PRO A 15 12.03 0.20 -0.81
C PRO A 15 11.02 -0.69 -0.08
N VAL A 16 10.64 -1.80 -0.71
CA VAL A 16 9.64 -2.69 -0.13
C VAL A 16 10.10 -3.22 1.23
N GLU A 17 11.41 -3.31 1.45
CA GLU A 17 11.98 -3.77 2.72
C GLU A 17 11.64 -2.83 3.88
N LYS A 18 11.33 -1.57 3.60
CA LYS A 18 10.92 -0.61 4.64
C LYS A 18 9.41 -0.56 4.84
N ILE A 19 8.67 -1.38 4.13
CA ILE A 19 7.21 -1.37 4.18
C ILE A 19 6.76 -2.64 4.89
N LYS A 20 5.84 -2.49 5.85
CA LYS A 20 5.32 -3.60 6.65
C LYS A 20 3.80 -3.61 6.58
N ALA A 21 3.23 -4.81 6.58
CA ALA A 21 1.79 -4.96 6.74
C ALA A 21 1.44 -4.87 8.21
N ASN A 22 0.30 -4.26 8.53
CA ASN A 22 -0.15 -4.21 9.92
C ASN A 22 -1.20 -5.32 10.16
N ASP A 23 -1.44 -5.60 11.45
CA ASP A 23 -2.37 -6.66 11.84
C ASP A 23 -3.83 -6.24 11.72
N TYR A 24 -4.09 -4.97 11.42
CA TYR A 24 -5.44 -4.44 11.33
C TYR A 24 -6.02 -4.56 9.92
N ASN A 25 -5.24 -5.02 8.96
CA ASN A 25 -5.69 -5.09 7.57
C ASN A 25 -6.49 -6.38 7.35
N PRO A 26 -7.83 -6.30 7.17
CA PRO A 26 -8.64 -7.50 6.98
C PRO A 26 -8.46 -8.18 5.63
N ASN A 27 -7.76 -7.54 4.69
CA ASN A 27 -7.55 -8.07 3.34
C ASN A 27 -6.19 -8.73 3.18
N ARG A 28 -5.67 -9.33 4.25
CA ARG A 28 -4.34 -9.97 4.20
C ARG A 28 -4.36 -11.31 3.48
N VAL A 29 -5.51 -11.94 3.36
CA VAL A 29 -5.61 -13.22 2.67
C VAL A 29 -5.48 -12.99 1.17
N ALA A 30 -4.58 -13.74 0.54
CA ALA A 30 -4.35 -13.59 -0.90
C ALA A 30 -5.58 -14.05 -1.67
N PRO A 31 -6.11 -13.22 -2.57
CA PRO A 31 -7.24 -13.63 -3.40
C PRO A 31 -6.82 -14.61 -4.49
N PRO A 32 -7.76 -15.41 -5.03
CA PRO A 32 -7.45 -16.28 -6.16
C PRO A 32 -6.92 -15.51 -7.37
N GLU A 33 -7.25 -14.21 -7.44
CA GLU A 33 -6.89 -13.36 -8.57
C GLU A 33 -5.49 -12.76 -8.45
N MET A 34 -4.67 -13.22 -7.51
CA MET A 34 -3.30 -12.66 -7.35
C MET A 34 -2.47 -12.79 -8.63
N LYS A 35 -2.66 -13.87 -9.38
CA LYS A 35 -1.95 -14.03 -10.66
C LYS A 35 -2.38 -13.00 -11.69
N LEU A 36 -3.67 -12.68 -11.72
CA LEU A 36 -4.18 -11.63 -12.61
C LEU A 36 -3.69 -10.27 -12.19
N LEU A 37 -3.63 -10.01 -10.90
CA LEU A 37 -3.09 -8.75 -10.39
C LEU A 37 -1.61 -8.62 -10.76
N GLU A 38 -0.84 -9.67 -10.59
CA GLU A 38 0.58 -9.66 -10.96
C GLU A 38 0.75 -9.39 -12.45
N LEU A 39 -0.07 -10.03 -13.29
CA LEU A 39 -0.01 -9.79 -14.72
C LEU A 39 -0.38 -8.35 -15.07
N SER A 40 -1.43 -7.84 -14.44
CA SER A 40 -1.86 -6.46 -14.66
C SER A 40 -0.75 -5.46 -14.32
N ILE A 41 -0.09 -5.66 -13.18
CA ILE A 41 1.02 -4.79 -12.78
C ILE A 41 2.21 -4.96 -13.74
N TRP A 42 2.45 -6.19 -14.19
CA TRP A 42 3.51 -6.41 -15.17
C TRP A 42 3.24 -5.64 -16.46
N GLU A 43 2.00 -5.69 -16.96
CA GLU A 43 1.65 -5.08 -18.24
C GLU A 43 1.53 -3.56 -18.16
N ASP A 44 0.89 -3.05 -17.11
CA ASP A 44 0.56 -1.63 -17.01
C ASP A 44 1.44 -0.86 -16.04
N GLY A 45 2.23 -1.55 -15.23
CA GLY A 45 2.96 -0.94 -14.13
C GLY A 45 2.08 -0.68 -12.93
N TYR A 46 2.66 -0.14 -11.89
CA TYR A 46 1.90 0.30 -10.71
C TYR A 46 1.16 1.58 -11.05
N THR A 47 -0.17 1.53 -11.01
CA THR A 47 -1.00 2.69 -11.35
C THR A 47 -1.64 3.34 -10.13
N GLN A 48 -1.55 2.69 -8.96
CA GLN A 48 -2.09 3.22 -7.72
C GLN A 48 -1.04 3.10 -6.63
N PRO A 49 -0.81 4.17 -5.86
CA PRO A 49 0.16 4.08 -4.77
C PRO A 49 -0.37 3.26 -3.60
N ILE A 50 0.55 2.73 -2.81
CA ILE A 50 0.24 2.07 -1.55
C ILE A 50 0.05 3.17 -0.51
N VAL A 51 -1.03 3.10 0.27
CA VAL A 51 -1.29 4.08 1.31
C VAL A 51 -0.70 3.56 2.62
N CYS A 52 0.17 4.36 3.22
CA CYS A 52 0.87 3.98 4.44
C CYS A 52 0.83 5.11 5.46
N TYR A 53 1.10 4.78 6.72
CA TYR A 53 1.54 5.77 7.68
C TYR A 53 2.99 5.45 8.05
N TYR A 54 3.71 6.48 8.51
CA TYR A 54 5.12 6.32 8.86
C TYR A 54 5.25 6.05 10.35
N ASP A 55 5.98 4.98 10.69
CA ASP A 55 6.30 4.63 12.08
C ASP A 55 7.67 5.20 12.40
N HIS A 56 7.69 6.30 13.15
CA HIS A 56 8.94 7.01 13.49
C HIS A 56 9.85 6.18 14.39
N GLU A 57 9.27 5.31 15.22
CA GLU A 57 10.08 4.53 16.15
C GLU A 57 10.93 3.49 15.45
N ASN A 58 10.36 2.86 14.42
CA ASN A 58 11.02 1.76 13.73
C ASN A 58 11.51 2.15 12.33
N ASP A 59 11.26 3.41 11.91
CA ASP A 59 11.61 3.89 10.57
C ASP A 59 11.05 2.95 9.49
N GLU A 60 9.75 2.71 9.59
CA GLU A 60 9.04 1.83 8.67
C GLU A 60 7.75 2.47 8.18
N TYR A 61 7.28 2.02 7.03
CA TYR A 61 6.01 2.45 6.48
C TYR A 61 5.01 1.31 6.64
N ILE A 62 3.87 1.60 7.26
CA ILE A 62 2.88 0.58 7.61
C ILE A 62 1.70 0.69 6.66
N VAL A 63 1.37 -0.40 5.99
CA VAL A 63 0.32 -0.42 4.96
C VAL A 63 -1.06 -0.16 5.58
N VAL A 64 -1.76 0.82 5.03
CA VAL A 64 -3.17 1.09 5.34
C VAL A 64 -4.06 0.54 4.22
N ASP A 65 -3.66 0.75 2.98
CA ASP A 65 -4.41 0.26 1.82
C ASP A 65 -3.42 -0.14 0.73
N GLY A 66 -3.76 -1.19 -0.01
CA GLY A 66 -2.93 -1.69 -1.09
C GLY A 66 -2.10 -2.91 -0.71
N PHE A 67 -2.56 -3.68 0.28
CA PHE A 67 -1.81 -4.84 0.76
C PHE A 67 -1.49 -5.83 -0.36
N HIS A 68 -2.45 -6.08 -1.26
CA HIS A 68 -2.22 -7.07 -2.33
C HIS A 68 -1.21 -6.57 -3.35
N ARG A 69 -1.24 -5.27 -3.66
CA ARG A 69 -0.24 -4.68 -4.56
C ARG A 69 1.16 -4.72 -3.93
N TYR A 70 1.22 -4.49 -2.61
CA TYR A 70 2.45 -4.65 -1.84
C TYR A 70 2.94 -6.11 -1.91
N SER A 71 2.01 -7.07 -1.76
CA SER A 71 2.36 -8.49 -1.79
C SER A 71 2.93 -8.93 -3.13
N VAL A 72 2.43 -8.37 -4.23
CA VAL A 72 2.96 -8.67 -5.55
C VAL A 72 4.44 -8.31 -5.62
N MET A 73 4.84 -7.14 -5.09
CA MET A 73 6.25 -6.77 -5.08
C MET A 73 7.09 -7.79 -4.32
N LYS A 74 6.56 -8.33 -3.22
CA LYS A 74 7.31 -9.28 -2.39
C LYS A 74 7.37 -10.68 -3.00
N THR A 75 6.41 -11.06 -3.83
CA THR A 75 6.31 -12.43 -4.32
C THR A 75 6.63 -12.59 -5.80
N SER A 76 6.60 -11.52 -6.58
CA SER A 76 6.90 -11.60 -8.01
C SER A 76 8.32 -11.14 -8.28
N LYS A 77 9.18 -12.09 -8.62
CA LYS A 77 10.58 -11.79 -8.87
C LYS A 77 10.75 -10.85 -10.05
N ARG A 78 9.98 -11.03 -11.11
CA ARG A 78 10.13 -10.19 -12.31
C ARG A 78 9.70 -8.75 -12.05
N ILE A 79 8.66 -8.57 -11.25
CA ILE A 79 8.22 -7.21 -10.91
C ILE A 79 9.23 -6.56 -9.97
N TYR A 80 9.69 -7.29 -8.95
CA TYR A 80 10.71 -6.77 -8.05
C TYR A 80 11.94 -6.30 -8.83
N THR A 81 12.38 -7.11 -9.77
CA THR A 81 13.58 -6.78 -10.55
C THR A 81 13.35 -5.54 -11.42
N ARG A 82 12.21 -5.49 -12.12
CA ARG A 82 11.93 -4.35 -12.99
C ARG A 82 11.79 -3.04 -12.20
N GLU A 83 11.11 -3.09 -11.05
CA GLU A 83 10.84 -1.92 -10.22
C GLU A 83 11.97 -1.62 -9.24
N ARG A 84 13.02 -2.47 -9.23
CA ARG A 84 14.15 -2.33 -8.30
C ARG A 84 13.72 -2.38 -6.84
N GLY A 85 12.66 -3.13 -6.56
CA GLY A 85 12.14 -3.27 -5.21
C GLY A 85 11.47 -2.03 -4.66
N MET A 86 11.20 -1.03 -5.48
CA MET A 86 10.62 0.23 -5.04
C MET A 86 9.13 0.26 -5.29
N LEU A 87 8.35 0.66 -4.27
CA LEU A 87 6.90 0.80 -4.38
C LEU A 87 6.51 2.27 -4.34
N PRO A 88 5.50 2.66 -5.13
CA PRO A 88 4.95 4.01 -4.99
C PRO A 88 4.10 4.08 -3.72
N VAL A 89 4.42 5.01 -2.83
CA VAL A 89 3.79 5.13 -1.52
C VAL A 89 3.32 6.55 -1.30
N VAL A 90 2.11 6.70 -0.76
CA VAL A 90 1.66 7.97 -0.18
C VAL A 90 1.52 7.78 1.32
N VAL A 91 1.84 8.83 2.08
CA VAL A 91 1.87 8.77 3.53
C VAL A 91 0.74 9.62 4.08
N ILE A 92 -0.06 9.02 4.99
CA ILE A 92 -1.05 9.76 5.74
C ILE A 92 -0.51 10.01 7.14
N ASP A 93 -0.78 11.19 7.67
CA ASP A 93 -0.26 11.60 8.97
C ASP A 93 -1.42 11.63 9.97
N LYS A 94 -1.56 10.51 10.72
CA LYS A 94 -2.64 10.36 11.67
C LYS A 94 -2.14 9.64 12.90
N ASP A 95 -2.81 9.86 14.03
CA ASP A 95 -2.48 9.11 15.24
C ASP A 95 -2.94 7.66 15.11
N LEU A 96 -2.57 6.82 16.07
CA LEU A 96 -2.80 5.39 15.99
C LEU A 96 -4.29 5.06 15.83
N GLY A 97 -5.15 5.69 16.61
CA GLY A 97 -6.60 5.41 16.53
C GLY A 97 -7.17 5.78 15.19
N GLU A 98 -6.77 6.94 14.66
CA GLU A 98 -7.23 7.36 13.36
C GLU A 98 -6.68 6.47 12.24
N ARG A 99 -5.45 5.98 12.38
CA ARG A 99 -4.88 5.06 11.40
C ARG A 99 -5.66 3.75 11.34
N MET A 100 -6.04 3.23 12.50
CA MET A 100 -6.87 2.02 12.55
C MET A 100 -8.22 2.25 11.88
N ALA A 101 -8.87 3.36 12.19
CA ALA A 101 -10.15 3.71 11.59
C ALA A 101 -10.02 3.90 10.07
N SER A 102 -8.93 4.50 9.65
CA SER A 102 -8.66 4.71 8.23
C SER A 102 -8.51 3.38 7.50
N THR A 103 -7.80 2.42 8.10
CA THR A 103 -7.64 1.10 7.53
C THR A 103 -9.00 0.42 7.35
N ILE A 104 -9.85 0.49 8.37
CA ILE A 104 -11.19 -0.10 8.32
C ILE A 104 -12.02 0.56 7.23
N ARG A 105 -12.01 1.89 7.14
CA ARG A 105 -12.79 2.60 6.13
C ARG A 105 -12.36 2.23 4.72
N HIS A 106 -11.06 2.20 4.46
CA HIS A 106 -10.52 1.87 3.14
C HIS A 106 -10.95 0.46 2.71
N ASN A 107 -10.84 -0.49 3.62
CA ASN A 107 -11.16 -1.86 3.30
C ASN A 107 -12.67 -2.07 3.18
N ARG A 108 -13.45 -1.39 3.99
CA ARG A 108 -14.91 -1.49 3.93
C ARG A 108 -15.47 -0.91 2.63
N ALA A 109 -14.94 0.24 2.22
CA ALA A 109 -15.37 0.84 0.96
C ALA A 109 -15.08 -0.09 -0.21
N ARG A 110 -13.91 -0.75 -0.18
CA ARG A 110 -13.52 -1.70 -1.21
C ARG A 110 -14.44 -2.92 -1.21
N GLY A 111 -14.79 -3.42 -0.04
CA GLY A 111 -15.66 -4.60 0.09
C GLY A 111 -17.10 -4.34 -0.32
N SER A 112 -17.55 -3.11 -0.29
CA SER A 112 -18.92 -2.78 -0.65
C SER A 112 -19.22 -2.96 -2.13
N HIS A 113 -18.23 -3.25 -2.93
CA HIS A 113 -18.39 -3.45 -4.36
C HIS A 113 -18.48 -4.91 -4.76
N SER A 114 -18.52 -5.77 -3.79
CA SER A 114 -18.61 -7.20 -4.07
C SER A 114 -19.94 -7.59 -4.69
#